data_792e5f899511289760cf7ef42e7ebdcb
#
_entry.id   792e5f899511289760cf7ef42e7ebdcb
#
_cell.length_a   1.000
_cell.length_b   1.000
_cell.length_c   1.000
_cell.angle_alpha   90.00
_cell.angle_beta   90.00
_cell.angle_gamma   90.00
#
_symmetry.space_group_name_H-M   'P 1'
#
loop_
_entity.id
_entity.type
_entity.pdbx_description
1 polymer ?
#
loop_
_entity_poly.entity_id
_entity_poly.type
_entity_poly.pdbx_seq_one_letter_code
_entity_poly.pdbx_strand_id
1 'polypeptide(L)'
;MSKDTTKQRLLQKFIKFEPITKGWSEDEKYCVTTADGTKYLLRISPMERYEHRKNLHEMMQYVSALDVPMCQPIDFGTCDEGAFSLQSWIEGEDLEDVLPLLSETEQHVLGWQSGEILRAIHSIPTPNTQEDWATRFNRKTNHKIKKYHECGIRFYGDDAVISYIEQNRELLENRPQCFQHGDYHVGNMMLENGKLSIIDFDRYDFGAPWEEFNRIVWCAQKSPHFATGQLRGYFGGEPPVEFFRLLAFYIGSNTLSSIYWAMDFNNIELETMMNQAKDVLSWFDNMNNPVPTWYLKDFYI
;
A
#
# COMPACT_ATOMS: atom_id res chain seq x y z
N MET A 1 -4.08 32.21 -34.57
CA MET A 1 -3.45 30.90 -34.51
C MET A 1 -3.69 30.38 -33.08
N SER A 2 -4.61 29.44 -32.93
CA SER A 2 -4.89 28.79 -31.67
C SER A 2 -3.62 28.07 -31.23
N LYS A 3 -3.06 28.39 -30.07
CA LYS A 3 -1.99 27.60 -29.45
C LYS A 3 -2.63 26.25 -29.11
N ASP A 4 -2.31 25.26 -29.92
CA ASP A 4 -2.61 23.86 -29.58
C ASP A 4 -1.84 23.56 -28.28
N THR A 5 -2.56 23.43 -27.17
CA THR A 5 -1.93 23.23 -25.86
C THR A 5 -1.31 21.83 -25.83
N THR A 6 -0.29 21.63 -25.01
CA THR A 6 0.38 20.32 -24.88
C THR A 6 -0.61 19.24 -24.43
N LYS A 7 -1.59 19.60 -23.57
CA LYS A 7 -2.70 18.72 -23.19
C LYS A 7 -3.52 18.33 -24.42
N GLN A 8 -3.90 19.27 -25.28
CA GLN A 8 -4.67 18.97 -26.50
C GLN A 8 -3.93 17.97 -27.40
N ARG A 9 -2.60 18.13 -27.57
CA ARG A 9 -1.79 17.17 -28.34
C ARG A 9 -1.72 15.78 -27.67
N LEU A 10 -1.61 15.73 -26.33
CA LEU A 10 -1.66 14.48 -25.60
C LEU A 10 -3.04 13.81 -25.78
N LEU A 11 -4.11 14.60 -25.65
CA LEU A 11 -5.48 14.14 -25.81
C LEU A 11 -5.82 13.69 -27.25
N GLN A 12 -5.18 14.25 -28.28
CA GLN A 12 -5.37 13.83 -29.68
C GLN A 12 -4.91 12.39 -29.96
N LYS A 13 -4.07 11.81 -29.08
CA LYS A 13 -3.65 10.39 -29.20
C LYS A 13 -4.76 9.41 -28.85
N PHE A 14 -5.82 9.86 -28.17
CA PHE A 14 -6.87 9.01 -27.63
C PHE A 14 -8.22 9.40 -28.22
N ILE A 15 -9.05 8.39 -28.50
CA ILE A 15 -10.41 8.56 -29.06
C ILE A 15 -11.50 8.55 -27.98
N LYS A 16 -11.17 8.09 -26.75
CA LYS A 16 -12.11 7.99 -25.63
C LYS A 16 -11.42 8.38 -24.32
N PHE A 17 -12.17 9.06 -23.45
CA PHE A 17 -11.76 9.48 -22.11
C PHE A 17 -12.89 9.17 -21.13
N GLU A 18 -12.61 8.31 -20.17
CA GLU A 18 -13.54 7.95 -19.11
C GLU A 18 -12.95 8.39 -17.76
N PRO A 19 -13.52 9.39 -17.07
CA PRO A 19 -12.96 9.85 -15.80
C PRO A 19 -13.07 8.78 -14.73
N ILE A 20 -12.04 8.67 -13.90
CA ILE A 20 -11.98 7.76 -12.75
C ILE A 20 -12.08 8.60 -11.49
N THR A 21 -13.17 8.42 -10.75
CA THR A 21 -13.45 9.15 -9.51
C THR A 21 -13.07 8.38 -8.25
N LYS A 22 -12.65 7.12 -8.39
CA LYS A 22 -12.19 6.27 -7.26
C LYS A 22 -10.83 6.72 -6.74
N GLY A 23 -10.68 6.72 -5.41
CA GLY A 23 -9.44 7.01 -4.68
C GLY A 23 -9.34 8.43 -4.14
N TRP A 24 -8.32 8.68 -3.31
CA TRP A 24 -8.16 9.85 -2.45
C TRP A 24 -7.21 10.93 -3.01
N SER A 25 -6.65 10.70 -4.19
CA SER A 25 -5.69 11.64 -4.78
C SER A 25 -6.41 12.83 -5.45
N GLU A 26 -5.82 14.01 -5.37
CA GLU A 26 -6.29 15.22 -6.07
C GLU A 26 -5.99 15.19 -7.58
N ASP A 27 -5.35 14.14 -8.07
CA ASP A 27 -5.01 14.00 -9.48
C ASP A 27 -6.26 13.75 -10.34
N GLU A 28 -6.29 14.35 -11.52
CA GLU A 28 -7.23 13.94 -12.55
C GLU A 28 -6.81 12.59 -13.13
N LYS A 29 -7.72 11.61 -13.11
CA LYS A 29 -7.48 10.25 -13.61
C LYS A 29 -8.49 9.88 -14.69
N TYR A 30 -8.00 9.26 -15.76
CA TYR A 30 -8.82 8.83 -16.89
C TYR A 30 -8.41 7.45 -17.37
N CYS A 31 -9.40 6.59 -17.67
CA CYS A 31 -9.19 5.49 -18.60
C CYS A 31 -9.25 6.06 -20.01
N VAL A 32 -8.14 6.01 -20.74
CA VAL A 32 -8.05 6.52 -22.10
C VAL A 32 -7.90 5.39 -23.11
N THR A 33 -8.53 5.52 -24.29
CA THR A 33 -8.50 4.49 -25.34
C THR A 33 -7.92 5.06 -26.62
N THR A 34 -6.96 4.37 -27.23
CA THR A 34 -6.38 4.68 -28.53
C THR A 34 -7.26 4.18 -29.69
N ALA A 35 -6.97 4.61 -30.92
CA ALA A 35 -7.75 4.23 -32.11
C ALA A 35 -7.76 2.71 -32.39
N ASP A 36 -6.75 1.98 -31.95
CA ASP A 36 -6.66 0.51 -32.05
C ASP A 36 -7.35 -0.24 -30.89
N GLY A 37 -7.99 0.50 -29.96
CA GLY A 37 -8.72 -0.06 -28.83
C GLY A 37 -7.87 -0.32 -27.58
N THR A 38 -6.57 -0.03 -27.60
CA THR A 38 -5.70 -0.20 -26.42
C THR A 38 -6.06 0.85 -25.36
N LYS A 39 -6.16 0.40 -24.10
CA LYS A 39 -6.50 1.26 -22.97
C LYS A 39 -5.28 1.58 -22.11
N TYR A 40 -5.30 2.75 -21.49
CA TYR A 40 -4.28 3.23 -20.56
C TYR A 40 -4.92 3.98 -19.40
N LEU A 41 -4.23 4.00 -18.27
CA LEU A 41 -4.49 4.95 -17.18
C LEU A 41 -3.68 6.23 -17.46
N LEU A 42 -4.36 7.33 -17.74
CA LEU A 42 -3.77 8.66 -17.78
C LEU A 42 -4.03 9.36 -16.44
N ARG A 43 -2.96 9.84 -15.82
CA ARG A 43 -3.02 10.64 -14.59
C ARG A 43 -2.38 11.99 -14.87
N ILE A 44 -3.04 13.07 -14.47
CA ILE A 44 -2.54 14.46 -14.54
C ILE A 44 -2.49 14.99 -13.11
N SER A 45 -1.30 15.39 -12.68
CA SER A 45 -1.00 15.86 -11.32
C SER A 45 -0.58 17.33 -11.37
N PRO A 46 -0.84 18.14 -10.32
CA PRO A 46 -0.33 19.50 -10.21
C PRO A 46 1.20 19.55 -10.38
N MET A 47 1.71 20.67 -10.90
CA MET A 47 3.13 20.82 -11.24
C MET A 47 4.04 20.74 -10.01
N GLU A 48 3.52 21.05 -8.83
CA GLU A 48 4.19 20.91 -7.54
C GLU A 48 4.58 19.46 -7.23
N ARG A 49 3.88 18.49 -7.85
CA ARG A 49 4.16 17.06 -7.72
C ARG A 49 5.08 16.50 -8.81
N TYR A 50 5.60 17.34 -9.71
CA TYR A 50 6.38 16.89 -10.87
C TYR A 50 7.56 15.99 -10.48
N GLU A 51 8.41 16.43 -9.54
CA GLU A 51 9.59 15.65 -9.13
C GLU A 51 9.19 14.30 -8.49
N HIS A 52 8.16 14.31 -7.66
CA HIS A 52 7.64 13.06 -7.08
C HIS A 52 7.14 12.12 -8.18
N ARG A 53 6.36 12.62 -9.14
CA ARG A 53 5.82 11.83 -10.27
C ARG A 53 6.90 11.30 -11.20
N LYS A 54 7.93 12.11 -11.45
CA LYS A 54 9.09 11.69 -12.23
C LYS A 54 9.84 10.56 -11.55
N ASN A 55 10.18 10.72 -10.29
CA ASN A 55 10.86 9.69 -9.51
C ASN A 55 10.02 8.42 -9.41
N LEU A 56 8.71 8.54 -9.20
CA LEU A 56 7.78 7.41 -9.22
C LEU A 56 7.83 6.66 -10.57
N HIS A 57 7.76 7.38 -11.68
CA HIS A 57 7.85 6.77 -13.01
C HIS A 57 9.15 6.00 -13.21
N GLU A 58 10.28 6.58 -12.79
CA GLU A 58 11.60 5.92 -12.83
C GLU A 58 11.62 4.67 -11.92
N MET A 59 11.07 4.75 -10.71
CA MET A 59 10.99 3.59 -9.79
C MET A 59 10.09 2.48 -10.34
N MET A 60 8.95 2.83 -10.95
CA MET A 60 8.09 1.84 -11.60
C MET A 60 8.81 1.12 -12.76
N GLN A 61 9.72 1.78 -13.48
CA GLN A 61 10.56 1.12 -14.49
C GLN A 61 11.50 0.07 -13.86
N TYR A 62 12.08 0.36 -12.68
CA TYR A 62 12.88 -0.63 -11.95
C TYR A 62 12.05 -1.82 -11.49
N VAL A 63 10.85 -1.58 -10.95
CA VAL A 63 9.93 -2.67 -10.53
C VAL A 63 9.49 -3.49 -11.74
N SER A 64 9.15 -2.84 -12.86
CA SER A 64 8.77 -3.51 -14.11
C SER A 64 9.87 -4.44 -14.66
N ALA A 65 11.15 -4.06 -14.47
CA ALA A 65 12.29 -4.88 -14.88
C ALA A 65 12.47 -6.16 -14.05
N LEU A 66 11.76 -6.30 -12.93
CA LEU A 66 11.74 -7.53 -12.11
C LEU A 66 10.71 -8.57 -12.60
N ASP A 67 10.03 -8.30 -13.72
CA ASP A 67 8.93 -9.13 -14.24
C ASP A 67 7.76 -9.31 -13.24
N VAL A 68 7.54 -8.28 -12.42
CA VAL A 68 6.44 -8.25 -11.45
C VAL A 68 5.15 -7.89 -12.17
N PRO A 69 4.03 -8.63 -11.95
CA PRO A 69 2.74 -8.28 -12.51
C PRO A 69 2.23 -6.95 -11.95
N MET A 70 2.22 -5.91 -12.77
CA MET A 70 1.84 -4.56 -12.37
C MET A 70 1.39 -3.72 -13.56
N CYS A 71 0.74 -2.57 -13.28
CA CYS A 71 0.53 -1.55 -14.28
C CYS A 71 1.89 -1.02 -14.78
N GLN A 72 2.15 -1.14 -16.09
CA GLN A 72 3.44 -0.78 -16.68
C GLN A 72 3.56 0.74 -16.89
N PRO A 73 4.69 1.39 -16.52
CA PRO A 73 4.94 2.78 -16.86
C PRO A 73 5.21 2.93 -18.37
N ILE A 74 4.36 3.69 -19.06
CA ILE A 74 4.40 3.83 -20.53
C ILE A 74 5.02 5.16 -20.95
N ASP A 75 4.57 6.27 -20.36
CA ASP A 75 5.02 7.62 -20.74
C ASP A 75 4.91 8.58 -19.56
N PHE A 76 5.78 9.56 -19.50
CA PHE A 76 5.78 10.61 -18.49
C PHE A 76 6.21 11.93 -19.13
N GLY A 77 5.60 13.03 -18.69
CA GLY A 77 5.96 14.34 -19.20
C GLY A 77 5.15 15.47 -18.55
N THR A 78 5.15 16.62 -19.22
CA THR A 78 4.41 17.79 -18.77
C THR A 78 3.34 18.20 -19.78
N CYS A 79 2.24 18.74 -19.28
CA CYS A 79 1.19 19.41 -20.02
C CYS A 79 0.88 20.77 -19.37
N ASP A 80 -0.06 21.54 -19.96
CA ASP A 80 -0.36 22.89 -19.45
C ASP A 80 -0.95 22.87 -18.03
N GLU A 81 -1.59 21.77 -17.62
CA GLU A 81 -2.18 21.60 -16.30
C GLU A 81 -1.24 20.98 -15.27
N GLY A 82 -0.07 20.47 -15.68
CA GLY A 82 0.89 19.87 -14.75
C GLY A 82 1.72 18.75 -15.34
N ALA A 83 2.06 17.77 -14.52
CA ALA A 83 2.76 16.55 -14.93
C ALA A 83 1.75 15.47 -15.32
N PHE A 84 1.96 14.78 -16.44
CA PHE A 84 1.18 13.59 -16.77
C PHE A 84 2.01 12.32 -16.64
N SER A 85 1.35 11.23 -16.25
CA SER A 85 1.87 9.87 -16.36
C SER A 85 0.86 8.98 -17.08
N LEU A 86 1.37 8.12 -17.95
CA LEU A 86 0.59 7.13 -18.70
C LEU A 86 1.06 5.74 -18.26
N GLN A 87 0.10 4.89 -17.86
CA GLN A 87 0.36 3.52 -17.43
C GLN A 87 -0.51 2.55 -18.21
N SER A 88 -0.10 1.30 -18.35
CA SER A 88 -0.96 0.28 -18.94
C SER A 88 -2.25 0.13 -18.11
N TRP A 89 -3.36 -0.09 -18.80
CA TRP A 89 -4.62 -0.45 -18.16
C TRP A 89 -4.64 -1.94 -17.83
N ILE A 90 -5.14 -2.33 -16.67
CA ILE A 90 -5.37 -3.72 -16.30
C ILE A 90 -6.85 -4.01 -16.46
N GLU A 91 -7.20 -4.95 -17.33
CA GLU A 91 -8.57 -5.39 -17.59
C GLU A 91 -8.98 -6.45 -16.56
N GLY A 92 -9.10 -6.05 -15.30
CA GLY A 92 -9.41 -6.94 -14.19
C GLY A 92 -10.46 -6.37 -13.26
N GLU A 93 -10.79 -7.14 -12.25
CA GLU A 93 -11.66 -6.74 -11.16
C GLU A 93 -10.82 -6.35 -9.94
N ASP A 94 -11.34 -5.43 -9.12
CA ASP A 94 -10.71 -5.09 -7.85
C ASP A 94 -10.64 -6.34 -6.96
N LEU A 95 -9.45 -6.75 -6.53
CA LEU A 95 -9.30 -7.96 -5.73
C LEU A 95 -10.10 -7.91 -4.43
N GLU A 96 -10.23 -6.74 -3.81
CA GLU A 96 -10.98 -6.61 -2.56
C GLU A 96 -12.47 -6.96 -2.70
N ASP A 97 -13.03 -6.86 -3.92
CA ASP A 97 -14.44 -7.15 -4.21
C ASP A 97 -14.65 -8.63 -4.54
N VAL A 98 -13.70 -9.25 -5.26
CA VAL A 98 -13.82 -10.65 -5.69
C VAL A 98 -13.25 -11.64 -4.69
N LEU A 99 -12.30 -11.24 -3.87
CA LEU A 99 -11.61 -12.11 -2.92
C LEU A 99 -12.57 -12.87 -1.99
N PRO A 100 -13.60 -12.24 -1.39
CA PRO A 100 -14.56 -12.94 -0.53
C PRO A 100 -15.41 -13.99 -1.25
N LEU A 101 -15.45 -13.97 -2.59
CA LEU A 101 -16.24 -14.89 -3.41
C LEU A 101 -15.47 -16.17 -3.77
N LEU A 102 -14.16 -16.17 -3.57
CA LEU A 102 -13.27 -17.29 -3.87
C LEU A 102 -13.25 -18.31 -2.72
N SER A 103 -12.84 -19.54 -3.00
CA SER A 103 -12.59 -20.54 -1.97
C SER A 103 -11.39 -20.14 -1.08
N GLU A 104 -11.35 -20.64 0.14
CA GLU A 104 -10.25 -20.39 1.11
C GLU A 104 -8.87 -20.76 0.53
N THR A 105 -8.81 -21.84 -0.26
CA THR A 105 -7.59 -22.27 -0.96
C THR A 105 -7.17 -21.26 -2.03
N GLU A 106 -8.10 -20.78 -2.85
CA GLU A 106 -7.80 -19.76 -3.87
C GLU A 106 -7.36 -18.44 -3.23
N GLN A 107 -8.03 -18.02 -2.17
CA GLN A 107 -7.63 -16.82 -1.39
C GLN A 107 -6.20 -16.96 -0.88
N HIS A 108 -5.84 -18.12 -0.32
CA HIS A 108 -4.49 -18.36 0.18
C HIS A 108 -3.44 -18.40 -0.94
N VAL A 109 -3.75 -19.03 -2.09
CA VAL A 109 -2.86 -19.07 -3.26
C VAL A 109 -2.59 -17.66 -3.80
N LEU A 110 -3.63 -16.83 -3.93
CA LEU A 110 -3.46 -15.42 -4.34
C LEU A 110 -2.66 -14.63 -3.30
N GLY A 111 -2.89 -14.89 -2.02
CA GLY A 111 -2.06 -14.33 -0.94
C GLY A 111 -0.59 -14.72 -1.09
N TRP A 112 -0.30 -16.00 -1.32
CA TRP A 112 1.07 -16.49 -1.53
C TRP A 112 1.74 -15.77 -2.71
N GLN A 113 1.08 -15.67 -3.85
CA GLN A 113 1.55 -14.91 -5.02
C GLN A 113 1.84 -13.44 -4.67
N SER A 114 0.92 -12.80 -3.94
CA SER A 114 1.12 -11.43 -3.45
C SER A 114 2.38 -11.30 -2.59
N GLY A 115 2.62 -12.25 -1.69
CA GLY A 115 3.83 -12.28 -0.87
C GLY A 115 5.12 -12.41 -1.69
N GLU A 116 5.13 -13.28 -2.70
CA GLU A 116 6.27 -13.44 -3.62
C GLU A 116 6.54 -12.18 -4.43
N ILE A 117 5.48 -11.52 -4.93
CA ILE A 117 5.58 -10.23 -5.63
C ILE A 117 6.20 -9.17 -4.71
N LEU A 118 5.71 -9.04 -3.47
CA LEU A 118 6.25 -8.07 -2.53
C LEU A 118 7.73 -8.35 -2.20
N ARG A 119 8.11 -9.61 -2.05
CA ARG A 119 9.52 -9.99 -1.85
C ARG A 119 10.39 -9.59 -3.04
N ALA A 120 9.89 -9.72 -4.26
CA ALA A 120 10.59 -9.27 -5.46
C ALA A 120 10.74 -7.74 -5.47
N ILE A 121 9.69 -6.98 -5.16
CA ILE A 121 9.72 -5.51 -5.03
C ILE A 121 10.78 -5.09 -4.00
N HIS A 122 10.82 -5.74 -2.84
CA HIS A 122 11.78 -5.47 -1.76
C HIS A 122 13.24 -5.86 -2.10
N SER A 123 13.50 -6.50 -3.25
CA SER A 123 14.87 -6.74 -3.72
C SER A 123 15.55 -5.48 -4.27
N ILE A 124 14.79 -4.40 -4.53
CA ILE A 124 15.34 -3.11 -4.97
C ILE A 124 16.00 -2.41 -3.76
N PRO A 125 17.31 -2.16 -3.82
CA PRO A 125 18.02 -1.59 -2.69
C PRO A 125 17.65 -0.11 -2.46
N THR A 126 17.79 0.34 -1.22
CA THR A 126 17.69 1.76 -0.88
C THR A 126 18.90 2.55 -1.40
N PRO A 127 18.75 3.87 -1.69
CA PRO A 127 19.89 4.75 -1.93
C PRO A 127 20.85 4.79 -0.74
N ASN A 128 22.17 4.89 -1.02
CA ASN A 128 23.23 4.88 0.01
C ASN A 128 23.15 6.05 1.02
N THR A 129 22.33 7.06 0.75
CA THR A 129 22.14 8.25 1.59
C THR A 129 20.98 8.13 2.57
N GLN A 130 20.37 6.95 2.67
CA GLN A 130 19.19 6.77 3.53
C GLN A 130 19.56 6.84 5.02
N GLU A 131 18.76 7.58 5.79
CA GLU A 131 18.88 7.65 7.24
C GLU A 131 18.67 6.29 7.89
N ASP A 132 19.37 5.99 8.99
CA ASP A 132 19.16 4.78 9.78
C ASP A 132 17.68 4.59 10.14
N TRP A 133 17.20 3.35 9.98
CA TRP A 133 15.78 3.05 10.14
C TRP A 133 15.26 3.31 11.56
N ALA A 134 15.99 2.89 12.58
CA ALA A 134 15.57 3.09 13.97
C ALA A 134 15.44 4.57 14.29
N THR A 135 16.38 5.41 13.87
CA THR A 135 16.35 6.87 14.04
C THR A 135 15.14 7.46 13.32
N ARG A 136 14.95 7.13 12.05
CA ARG A 136 13.85 7.64 11.23
C ARG A 136 12.49 7.21 11.76
N PHE A 137 12.32 5.92 12.05
CA PHE A 137 11.01 5.40 12.44
C PHE A 137 10.63 5.77 13.87
N ASN A 138 11.58 5.87 14.79
CA ASN A 138 11.33 6.40 16.14
C ASN A 138 10.84 7.86 16.09
N ARG A 139 11.45 8.70 15.26
CA ARG A 139 10.98 10.07 15.04
C ARG A 139 9.55 10.09 14.49
N LYS A 140 9.26 9.28 13.48
CA LYS A 140 7.91 9.11 12.89
C LYS A 140 6.91 8.64 13.95
N THR A 141 7.26 7.65 14.76
CA THR A 141 6.41 7.09 15.82
C THR A 141 6.12 8.11 16.93
N ASN A 142 7.15 8.86 17.39
CA ASN A 142 6.97 9.92 18.36
C ASN A 142 6.01 11.00 17.86
N HIS A 143 6.13 11.38 16.58
CA HIS A 143 5.21 12.32 15.96
C HIS A 143 3.78 11.78 15.92
N LYS A 144 3.60 10.49 15.57
CA LYS A 144 2.28 9.84 15.53
C LYS A 144 1.63 9.78 16.92
N ILE A 145 2.36 9.38 17.96
CA ILE A 145 1.87 9.34 19.34
C ILE A 145 1.48 10.75 19.81
N LYS A 146 2.33 11.75 19.55
CA LYS A 146 2.04 13.14 19.88
C LYS A 146 0.75 13.62 19.20
N LYS A 147 0.62 13.44 17.88
CA LYS A 147 -0.57 13.82 17.12
C LYS A 147 -1.83 13.10 17.58
N TYR A 148 -1.72 11.82 17.91
CA TYR A 148 -2.81 11.05 18.48
C TYR A 148 -3.30 11.64 19.81
N HIS A 149 -2.39 12.02 20.71
CA HIS A 149 -2.79 12.68 21.97
C HIS A 149 -3.42 14.06 21.73
N GLU A 150 -2.90 14.84 20.78
CA GLU A 150 -3.40 16.17 20.44
C GLU A 150 -4.78 16.16 19.78
N CYS A 151 -5.15 15.08 19.07
CA CYS A 151 -6.43 15.02 18.35
C CYS A 151 -7.67 14.88 19.27
N GLY A 152 -7.48 14.51 20.53
CA GLY A 152 -8.54 14.43 21.53
C GLY A 152 -9.51 13.26 21.37
N ILE A 153 -9.31 12.38 20.38
CA ILE A 153 -10.09 11.16 20.17
C ILE A 153 -9.28 9.96 20.68
N ARG A 154 -9.93 9.10 21.48
CA ARG A 154 -9.31 7.91 22.05
C ARG A 154 -10.15 6.67 21.73
N PHE A 155 -9.49 5.55 21.45
CA PHE A 155 -10.15 4.25 21.38
C PHE A 155 -9.83 3.41 22.65
N TYR A 156 -10.71 2.50 22.99
CA TYR A 156 -10.51 1.62 24.14
C TYR A 156 -9.27 0.73 23.93
N GLY A 157 -8.34 0.72 24.87
CA GLY A 157 -7.12 -0.09 24.82
C GLY A 157 -5.93 0.58 24.12
N ASP A 158 -6.01 1.86 23.71
CA ASP A 158 -4.91 2.60 23.11
C ASP A 158 -3.67 2.71 23.98
N ASP A 159 -3.84 2.71 25.34
CA ASP A 159 -2.72 2.67 26.27
C ASP A 159 -1.91 1.36 26.15
N ALA A 160 -2.56 0.23 25.85
CA ALA A 160 -1.86 -1.04 25.60
C ALA A 160 -1.04 -0.95 24.29
N VAL A 161 -1.57 -0.33 23.24
CA VAL A 161 -0.86 -0.11 21.97
C VAL A 161 0.36 0.77 22.19
N ILE A 162 0.21 1.90 22.89
CA ILE A 162 1.31 2.83 23.17
C ILE A 162 2.37 2.13 24.03
N SER A 163 1.94 1.41 25.08
CA SER A 163 2.85 0.67 25.96
C SER A 163 3.66 -0.39 25.19
N TYR A 164 3.00 -1.14 24.30
CA TYR A 164 3.68 -2.12 23.46
C TYR A 164 4.74 -1.48 22.56
N ILE A 165 4.41 -0.36 21.92
CA ILE A 165 5.35 0.41 21.09
C ILE A 165 6.57 0.84 21.92
N GLU A 166 6.34 1.43 23.11
CA GLU A 166 7.44 1.92 23.95
C GLU A 166 8.35 0.79 24.45
N GLN A 167 7.81 -0.36 24.76
CA GLN A 167 8.55 -1.53 25.26
C GLN A 167 9.31 -2.31 24.19
N ASN A 168 9.05 -2.05 22.88
CA ASN A 168 9.61 -2.83 21.77
C ASN A 168 10.38 -1.98 20.76
N ARG A 169 10.83 -0.78 21.14
CA ARG A 169 11.55 0.13 20.22
C ARG A 169 12.88 -0.44 19.75
N GLU A 170 13.53 -1.31 20.54
CA GLU A 170 14.77 -1.99 20.19
C GLU A 170 14.64 -2.88 18.94
N LEU A 171 13.43 -3.35 18.61
CA LEU A 171 13.18 -4.15 17.42
C LEU A 171 13.44 -3.39 16.10
N LEU A 172 13.49 -2.06 16.15
CA LEU A 172 13.78 -1.21 14.99
C LEU A 172 15.29 -1.16 14.66
N GLU A 173 16.16 -1.60 15.57
CA GLU A 173 17.60 -1.50 15.41
C GLU A 173 18.12 -2.44 14.31
N ASN A 174 19.11 -1.96 13.56
CA ASN A 174 19.81 -2.73 12.52
C ASN A 174 18.89 -3.33 11.45
N ARG A 175 17.70 -2.73 11.19
CA ARG A 175 16.82 -3.21 10.13
C ARG A 175 17.37 -2.86 8.75
N PRO A 176 17.41 -3.81 7.81
CA PRO A 176 17.70 -3.49 6.42
C PRO A 176 16.64 -2.56 5.86
N GLN A 177 16.98 -1.81 4.83
CA GLN A 177 16.03 -0.96 4.12
C GLN A 177 16.04 -1.29 2.63
N CYS A 178 14.87 -1.16 2.00
CA CYS A 178 14.65 -1.43 0.58
C CYS A 178 13.60 -0.46 0.03
N PHE A 179 13.35 -0.54 -1.27
CA PHE A 179 12.20 0.10 -1.87
C PHE A 179 10.91 -0.57 -1.37
N GLN A 180 9.92 0.25 -1.03
CA GLN A 180 8.59 -0.15 -0.59
C GLN A 180 7.53 0.38 -1.56
N HIS A 181 6.47 -0.37 -1.80
CA HIS A 181 5.28 0.11 -2.49
C HIS A 181 4.59 1.25 -1.72
N GLY A 182 4.63 1.19 -0.39
CA GLY A 182 4.12 2.21 0.53
C GLY A 182 2.63 2.11 0.86
N ASP A 183 1.87 1.29 0.11
CA ASP A 183 0.43 1.06 0.35
C ASP A 183 0.01 -0.34 -0.13
N TYR A 184 0.78 -1.38 0.23
CA TYR A 184 0.61 -2.74 -0.27
C TYR A 184 -0.50 -3.50 0.45
N HIS A 185 -1.70 -3.45 -0.09
CA HIS A 185 -2.87 -4.15 0.44
C HIS A 185 -3.86 -4.53 -0.68
N VAL A 186 -4.84 -5.36 -0.34
CA VAL A 186 -5.83 -5.93 -1.26
C VAL A 186 -6.57 -4.88 -2.13
N GLY A 187 -6.78 -3.67 -1.64
CA GLY A 187 -7.42 -2.57 -2.38
C GLY A 187 -6.53 -1.95 -3.48
N ASN A 188 -5.23 -2.29 -3.51
CA ASN A 188 -4.29 -1.89 -4.56
C ASN A 188 -3.84 -3.10 -5.41
N MET A 189 -4.74 -4.08 -5.57
CA MET A 189 -4.52 -5.29 -6.35
C MET A 189 -5.70 -5.55 -7.27
N MET A 190 -5.41 -5.99 -8.49
CA MET A 190 -6.38 -6.37 -9.51
C MET A 190 -6.25 -7.85 -9.81
N LEU A 191 -7.38 -8.52 -10.09
CA LEU A 191 -7.41 -9.90 -10.55
C LEU A 191 -7.89 -9.95 -12.00
N GLU A 192 -7.00 -10.36 -12.93
CA GLU A 192 -7.29 -10.51 -14.33
C GLU A 192 -7.04 -11.96 -14.78
N ASN A 193 -8.08 -12.69 -15.17
CA ASN A 193 -7.97 -14.08 -15.63
C ASN A 193 -7.20 -14.98 -14.63
N GLY A 194 -7.44 -14.81 -13.32
CA GLY A 194 -6.77 -15.56 -12.25
C GLY A 194 -5.33 -15.12 -11.95
N LYS A 195 -4.85 -14.04 -12.57
CA LYS A 195 -3.53 -13.46 -12.33
C LYS A 195 -3.66 -12.19 -11.50
N LEU A 196 -2.85 -12.12 -10.46
CA LEU A 196 -2.74 -10.95 -9.61
C LEU A 196 -1.88 -9.87 -10.28
N SER A 197 -2.31 -8.61 -10.22
CA SER A 197 -1.53 -7.45 -10.66
C SER A 197 -1.56 -6.34 -9.62
N ILE A 198 -0.42 -5.69 -9.39
CA ILE A 198 -0.27 -4.62 -8.39
C ILE A 198 -0.44 -3.26 -9.08
N ILE A 199 -1.16 -2.35 -8.40
CA ILE A 199 -1.42 -0.99 -8.86
C ILE A 199 -1.11 0.02 -7.76
N ASP A 200 -1.01 1.29 -8.14
CA ASP A 200 -0.93 2.47 -7.26
C ASP A 200 0.31 2.56 -6.36
N PHE A 201 1.47 2.73 -6.97
CA PHE A 201 2.77 2.96 -6.32
C PHE A 201 2.96 4.39 -5.79
N ASP A 202 1.91 5.22 -5.70
CA ASP A 202 2.02 6.66 -5.39
C ASP A 202 2.64 6.96 -4.02
N ARG A 203 2.52 6.04 -3.07
CA ARG A 203 3.05 6.17 -1.71
C ARG A 203 4.41 5.51 -1.50
N TYR A 204 5.11 5.16 -2.59
CA TYR A 204 6.42 4.51 -2.48
C TYR A 204 7.36 5.22 -1.51
N ASP A 205 8.16 4.46 -0.82
CA ASP A 205 9.18 4.95 0.13
C ASP A 205 10.38 4.00 0.12
N PHE A 206 11.41 4.34 0.89
CA PHE A 206 12.50 3.44 1.21
C PHE A 206 12.51 3.20 2.72
N GLY A 207 12.39 1.96 3.13
CA GLY A 207 12.27 1.63 4.55
C GLY A 207 12.49 0.16 4.85
N ALA A 208 12.29 -0.22 6.11
CA ALA A 208 12.41 -1.62 6.50
C ALA A 208 11.34 -2.47 5.82
N PRO A 209 11.70 -3.56 5.12
CA PRO A 209 10.76 -4.34 4.32
C PRO A 209 9.56 -4.84 5.11
N TRP A 210 9.74 -5.16 6.38
CA TRP A 210 8.65 -5.66 7.22
C TRP A 210 7.67 -4.57 7.67
N GLU A 211 8.04 -3.29 7.57
CA GLU A 211 7.13 -2.17 7.86
C GLU A 211 5.98 -2.09 6.84
N GLU A 212 6.22 -2.48 5.59
CA GLU A 212 5.19 -2.52 4.55
C GLU A 212 3.95 -3.32 4.97
N PHE A 213 4.12 -4.37 5.78
CA PHE A 213 3.02 -5.19 6.27
C PHE A 213 2.11 -4.49 7.30
N ASN A 214 2.36 -3.24 7.67
CA ASN A 214 1.40 -2.48 8.48
C ASN A 214 0.03 -2.35 7.79
N ARG A 215 -0.03 -2.49 6.45
CA ARG A 215 -1.26 -2.46 5.65
C ARG A 215 -2.00 -3.79 5.56
N ILE A 216 -1.41 -4.89 6.06
CA ILE A 216 -2.02 -6.23 6.01
C ILE A 216 -3.35 -6.31 6.78
N VAL A 217 -3.62 -5.35 7.64
CA VAL A 217 -4.90 -5.24 8.36
C VAL A 217 -6.09 -5.22 7.39
N TRP A 218 -5.97 -4.54 6.25
CA TRP A 218 -7.00 -4.51 5.21
C TRP A 218 -7.17 -5.87 4.53
N CYS A 219 -6.06 -6.58 4.31
CA CYS A 219 -6.10 -7.94 3.77
C CYS A 219 -6.75 -8.91 4.77
N ALA A 220 -6.37 -8.84 6.05
CA ALA A 220 -6.88 -9.71 7.10
C ALA A 220 -8.38 -9.51 7.36
N GLN A 221 -8.87 -8.27 7.28
CA GLN A 221 -10.31 -7.95 7.38
C GLN A 221 -11.13 -8.56 6.23
N LYS A 222 -10.55 -8.65 5.03
CA LYS A 222 -11.22 -9.26 3.86
C LYS A 222 -11.09 -10.79 3.86
N SER A 223 -9.89 -11.31 4.16
CA SER A 223 -9.60 -12.74 4.17
C SER A 223 -8.38 -13.07 5.04
N PRO A 224 -8.55 -13.74 6.17
CA PRO A 224 -7.47 -14.35 6.92
C PRO A 224 -6.62 -15.32 6.10
N HIS A 225 -7.23 -16.06 5.15
CA HIS A 225 -6.52 -16.99 4.26
C HIS A 225 -5.58 -16.25 3.31
N PHE A 226 -6.03 -15.16 2.70
CA PHE A 226 -5.18 -14.32 1.85
C PHE A 226 -4.03 -13.70 2.66
N ALA A 227 -4.32 -13.09 3.82
CA ALA A 227 -3.29 -12.47 4.65
C ALA A 227 -2.25 -13.49 5.15
N THR A 228 -2.68 -14.71 5.53
CA THR A 228 -1.78 -15.82 5.87
C THR A 228 -0.92 -16.23 4.68
N GLY A 229 -1.53 -16.40 3.50
CA GLY A 229 -0.84 -16.70 2.27
C GLY A 229 0.21 -15.64 1.92
N GLN A 230 -0.14 -14.35 2.05
CA GLN A 230 0.76 -13.22 1.77
C GLN A 230 2.02 -13.27 2.66
N LEU A 231 1.89 -13.54 3.94
CA LEU A 231 3.04 -13.71 4.82
C LEU A 231 3.88 -14.92 4.40
N ARG A 232 3.26 -16.08 4.21
CA ARG A 232 3.97 -17.30 3.84
C ARG A 232 4.67 -17.19 2.49
N GLY A 233 4.03 -16.59 1.50
CA GLY A 233 4.64 -16.35 0.18
C GLY A 233 5.86 -15.42 0.27
N TYR A 234 5.78 -14.38 1.10
CA TYR A 234 6.90 -13.48 1.33
C TYR A 234 8.09 -14.17 1.98
N PHE A 235 7.87 -14.99 3.01
CA PHE A 235 8.94 -15.70 3.71
C PHE A 235 9.37 -17.02 3.04
N GLY A 236 8.58 -17.51 2.10
CA GLY A 236 8.77 -18.85 1.54
C GLY A 236 8.42 -19.97 2.53
N GLY A 237 7.55 -19.70 3.48
CA GLY A 237 7.14 -20.57 4.57
C GLY A 237 6.68 -19.80 5.81
N GLU A 238 6.88 -20.37 6.99
CA GLU A 238 6.45 -19.74 8.25
C GLU A 238 7.27 -18.47 8.56
N PRO A 239 6.62 -17.33 8.87
CA PRO A 239 7.29 -16.13 9.32
C PRO A 239 8.02 -16.35 10.65
N PRO A 240 9.19 -15.72 10.88
CA PRO A 240 9.86 -15.81 12.17
C PRO A 240 9.08 -15.06 13.27
N VAL A 241 9.18 -15.49 14.51
CA VAL A 241 8.48 -14.87 15.65
C VAL A 241 8.82 -13.38 15.80
N GLU A 242 10.06 -13.01 15.51
CA GLU A 242 10.50 -11.60 15.51
C GLU A 242 9.71 -10.73 14.51
N PHE A 243 9.34 -11.28 13.36
CA PHE A 243 8.48 -10.60 12.41
C PHE A 243 7.14 -10.22 13.03
N PHE A 244 6.48 -11.14 13.72
CA PHE A 244 5.18 -10.87 14.35
C PHE A 244 5.29 -9.81 15.44
N ARG A 245 6.37 -9.77 16.22
CA ARG A 245 6.63 -8.70 17.20
C ARG A 245 6.74 -7.34 16.52
N LEU A 246 7.49 -7.24 15.42
CA LEU A 246 7.59 -6.03 14.61
C LEU A 246 6.28 -5.69 13.90
N LEU A 247 5.56 -6.68 13.39
CA LEU A 247 4.25 -6.48 12.77
C LEU A 247 3.27 -5.80 13.76
N ALA A 248 3.18 -6.30 14.98
CA ALA A 248 2.35 -5.71 16.03
C ALA A 248 2.77 -4.26 16.34
N PHE A 249 4.09 -3.97 16.36
CA PHE A 249 4.63 -2.63 16.54
C PHE A 249 4.20 -1.69 15.40
N TYR A 250 4.40 -2.12 14.15
CA TYR A 250 4.10 -1.30 12.96
C TYR A 250 2.60 -1.08 12.79
N ILE A 251 1.78 -2.11 12.99
CA ILE A 251 0.32 -2.00 12.97
C ILE A 251 -0.15 -1.07 14.10
N GLY A 252 0.34 -1.23 15.32
CA GLY A 252 0.01 -0.35 16.44
C GLY A 252 0.33 1.11 16.15
N SER A 253 1.54 1.38 15.66
CA SER A 253 1.96 2.73 15.25
C SER A 253 1.08 3.30 14.12
N ASN A 254 0.67 2.47 13.17
CA ASN A 254 -0.22 2.91 12.09
C ASN A 254 -1.64 3.15 12.59
N THR A 255 -2.16 2.31 13.48
CA THR A 255 -3.50 2.45 14.09
C THR A 255 -3.65 3.81 14.77
N LEU A 256 -2.66 4.24 15.59
CA LEU A 256 -2.69 5.56 16.21
C LEU A 256 -2.78 6.69 15.17
N SER A 257 -2.02 6.58 14.08
CA SER A 257 -2.03 7.63 13.05
C SER A 257 -3.31 7.64 12.21
N SER A 258 -3.95 6.51 12.03
CA SER A 258 -5.18 6.40 11.24
C SER A 258 -6.35 7.15 11.89
N ILE A 259 -6.38 7.24 13.22
CA ILE A 259 -7.44 7.96 13.95
C ILE A 259 -7.41 9.46 13.62
N TYR A 260 -6.27 10.14 13.82
CA TYR A 260 -6.22 11.58 13.55
C TYR A 260 -6.26 11.90 12.04
N TRP A 261 -5.74 11.00 11.21
CA TRP A 261 -5.84 11.14 9.76
C TRP A 261 -7.31 11.14 9.29
N ALA A 262 -8.13 10.24 9.81
CA ALA A 262 -9.53 10.11 9.44
C ALA A 262 -10.36 11.35 9.79
N MET A 263 -9.94 12.16 10.79
CA MET A 263 -10.63 13.40 11.15
C MET A 263 -10.62 14.47 10.06
N ASP A 264 -9.60 14.44 9.18
CA ASP A 264 -9.50 15.40 8.08
C ASP A 264 -10.50 15.13 6.94
N PHE A 265 -11.21 13.99 6.99
CA PHE A 265 -12.14 13.57 5.95
C PHE A 265 -13.62 13.67 6.42
N ASN A 266 -14.12 12.64 7.08
CA ASN A 266 -15.51 12.57 7.51
C ASN A 266 -15.72 11.55 8.65
N ASN A 267 -16.93 11.53 9.23
CA ASN A 267 -17.27 10.63 10.33
C ASN A 267 -17.24 9.15 9.93
N ILE A 268 -17.49 8.80 8.67
CA ILE A 268 -17.50 7.41 8.18
C ILE A 268 -16.07 6.86 8.22
N GLU A 269 -15.11 7.65 7.76
CA GLU A 269 -13.69 7.26 7.82
C GLU A 269 -13.21 7.10 9.26
N LEU A 270 -13.59 8.02 10.14
CA LEU A 270 -13.24 7.90 11.56
C LEU A 270 -13.85 6.63 12.18
N GLU A 271 -15.11 6.32 11.90
CA GLU A 271 -15.76 5.11 12.39
C GLU A 271 -15.05 3.85 11.84
N THR A 272 -14.66 3.85 10.58
CA THR A 272 -13.89 2.78 9.94
C THR A 272 -12.56 2.56 10.68
N MET A 273 -11.79 3.61 10.96
CA MET A 273 -10.52 3.50 11.69
C MET A 273 -10.72 3.07 13.15
N MET A 274 -11.78 3.53 13.81
CA MET A 274 -12.13 3.10 15.18
C MET A 274 -12.50 1.63 15.23
N ASN A 275 -13.21 1.11 14.24
CA ASN A 275 -13.55 -0.31 14.16
C ASN A 275 -12.29 -1.15 13.84
N GLN A 276 -11.44 -0.69 12.94
CA GLN A 276 -10.15 -1.35 12.66
C GLN A 276 -9.25 -1.39 13.91
N ALA A 277 -9.24 -0.35 14.75
CA ALA A 277 -8.50 -0.35 16.00
C ALA A 277 -9.02 -1.42 16.98
N LYS A 278 -10.34 -1.67 17.05
CA LYS A 278 -10.93 -2.77 17.84
C LYS A 278 -10.49 -4.13 17.28
N ASP A 279 -10.50 -4.31 15.97
CA ASP A 279 -10.04 -5.55 15.34
C ASP A 279 -8.57 -5.81 15.69
N VAL A 280 -7.71 -4.81 15.58
CA VAL A 280 -6.28 -4.90 15.93
C VAL A 280 -6.10 -5.35 17.37
N LEU A 281 -6.78 -4.71 18.33
CA LEU A 281 -6.71 -5.11 19.73
C LEU A 281 -7.20 -6.56 19.97
N SER A 282 -8.29 -6.94 19.29
CA SER A 282 -8.81 -8.32 19.37
C SER A 282 -7.81 -9.33 18.80
N TRP A 283 -7.20 -9.03 17.65
CA TRP A 283 -6.25 -9.93 16.97
C TRP A 283 -4.98 -10.17 17.78
N PHE A 284 -4.50 -9.16 18.49
CA PHE A 284 -3.27 -9.22 19.29
C PHE A 284 -3.51 -9.42 20.78
N ASP A 285 -4.74 -9.84 21.18
CA ASP A 285 -5.12 -10.04 22.60
C ASP A 285 -4.74 -8.82 23.47
N ASN A 286 -5.23 -7.64 23.11
CA ASN A 286 -4.84 -6.37 23.72
C ASN A 286 -3.31 -6.16 23.79
N MET A 287 -2.59 -6.53 22.73
CA MET A 287 -1.13 -6.48 22.59
C MET A 287 -0.34 -7.46 23.47
N ASN A 288 -1.00 -8.46 24.08
CA ASN A 288 -0.34 -9.50 24.87
C ASN A 288 0.23 -10.64 23.99
N ASN A 289 -0.33 -10.86 22.81
CA ASN A 289 0.14 -11.87 21.87
C ASN A 289 0.58 -11.22 20.56
N PRO A 290 1.86 -11.30 20.16
CA PRO A 290 2.33 -10.70 18.91
C PRO A 290 1.88 -11.46 17.66
N VAL A 291 1.46 -12.72 17.76
CA VAL A 291 0.92 -13.48 16.64
C VAL A 291 -0.58 -13.21 16.55
N PRO A 292 -1.06 -12.55 15.50
CA PRO A 292 -2.47 -12.18 15.40
C PRO A 292 -3.36 -13.41 15.15
N THR A 293 -4.57 -13.39 15.69
CA THR A 293 -5.52 -14.52 15.59
C THR A 293 -5.99 -14.82 14.18
N TRP A 294 -5.88 -13.87 13.24
CA TRP A 294 -6.17 -14.12 11.82
C TRP A 294 -5.08 -14.91 11.12
N TYR A 295 -3.87 -15.05 11.68
CA TYR A 295 -2.82 -15.87 11.09
C TYR A 295 -3.14 -17.36 11.32
N LEU A 296 -3.50 -18.03 10.23
CA LEU A 296 -3.99 -19.42 10.25
C LEU A 296 -2.82 -20.40 10.21
N LYS A 297 -2.18 -20.61 11.35
CA LYS A 297 -0.97 -21.43 11.47
C LYS A 297 -1.15 -22.87 10.96
N ASP A 298 -2.32 -23.46 11.20
CA ASP A 298 -2.63 -24.85 10.87
C ASP A 298 -3.30 -25.03 9.50
N PHE A 299 -3.44 -23.95 8.71
CA PHE A 299 -3.97 -24.03 7.35
C PHE A 299 -2.85 -24.41 6.38
N TYR A 300 -2.95 -25.57 5.79
CA TYR A 300 -2.03 -26.09 4.76
C TYR A 300 -2.83 -26.43 3.50
N ILE A 301 -2.23 -26.19 2.32
CA ILE A 301 -2.77 -26.56 1.01
C ILE A 301 -2.06 -27.83 0.53
#